data_6a1b61e13ff5e7f3407ad71f7c3cc6b8
#
_entry.id   6a1b61e13ff5e7f3407ad71f7c3cc6b8
#
_cell.length_a   1.000
_cell.length_b   1.000
_cell.length_c   1.000
_cell.angle_alpha   90.00
_cell.angle_beta   90.00
_cell.angle_gamma   90.00
#
_symmetry.space_group_name_H-M   'P 1'
#
loop_
_entity.id
_entity.type
_entity.pdbx_description
1 polymer ?
#
loop_
_entity_poly.entity_id
_entity_poly.type
_entity_poly.pdbx_seq_one_letter_code
_entity_poly.pdbx_strand_id
1 'polypeptide(L)'
;MTYVSNADRYQTIDYNRVGRSGLKLPAVSLGLWNNFGFDRPIETQRAILRRAFDLGVTHFDLANNYGPPAGSAETNFGRIFADDFRPYRDELIISTKAGYDMWDGPYGEWGSRKYMLSSLDQSLGRMGLDYVDIFYSHRPDPETPIEETMGALATAVTSGRALYAGISNYSTEQTVAAHQALAEYKIPLLIHQPRFNMFDRHIETEGLLPVLEEIGMGSIVFSPLAQGMLTDRYLKGIPADSRAAEGRCINSDNISETYLERANALNEIAKGRDQSLAQLALTWVLRHPQVTSALIGASSVAQLENNVAALESAPLTEAEIAAIEPLAVDGTTDR
;
A
#
# COMPACT_ATOMS: atom_id res chain seq x y z
N MET A 1 -4.34 -28.88 -10.22
CA MET A 1 -4.79 -28.17 -11.45
C MET A 1 -4.00 -26.89 -11.54
N THR A 2 -3.46 -26.59 -12.71
CA THR A 2 -2.77 -25.32 -12.96
C THR A 2 -3.79 -24.17 -12.83
N TYR A 3 -3.42 -23.08 -12.16
CA TYR A 3 -4.25 -21.89 -12.07
C TYR A 3 -4.45 -21.26 -13.45
N VAL A 4 -5.69 -20.92 -13.77
CA VAL A 4 -6.06 -20.18 -14.96
C VAL A 4 -6.88 -18.97 -14.49
N SER A 5 -6.40 -17.77 -14.82
CA SER A 5 -7.04 -16.53 -14.40
C SER A 5 -8.37 -16.27 -15.12
N ASN A 6 -9.26 -15.51 -14.50
CA ASN A 6 -10.49 -15.06 -15.12
C ASN A 6 -10.18 -14.25 -16.41
N ALA A 7 -10.81 -14.61 -17.53
CA ALA A 7 -10.59 -13.94 -18.81
C ALA A 7 -11.09 -12.48 -18.80
N ASP A 8 -12.14 -12.19 -18.03
CA ASP A 8 -12.80 -10.88 -17.96
C ASP A 8 -12.24 -9.98 -16.85
N ARG A 9 -11.11 -10.35 -16.19
CA ARG A 9 -10.54 -9.66 -15.02
C ARG A 9 -10.28 -8.17 -15.23
N TYR A 10 -10.00 -7.73 -16.44
CA TYR A 10 -9.71 -6.33 -16.74
C TYR A 10 -10.95 -5.45 -16.97
N GLN A 11 -12.14 -6.03 -16.91
CA GLN A 11 -13.41 -5.32 -17.14
C GLN A 11 -14.06 -4.83 -15.83
N THR A 12 -13.51 -5.23 -14.66
CA THR A 12 -14.15 -5.04 -13.36
C THR A 12 -13.52 -3.92 -12.52
N ILE A 13 -12.39 -3.36 -12.94
CA ILE A 13 -11.64 -2.38 -12.16
C ILE A 13 -11.01 -1.32 -13.06
N ASP A 14 -10.99 -0.06 -12.61
CA ASP A 14 -10.32 1.03 -13.30
C ASP A 14 -8.82 1.00 -13.07
N TYR A 15 -8.06 1.41 -14.12
CA TYR A 15 -6.60 1.52 -14.09
C TYR A 15 -6.18 2.98 -14.27
N ASN A 16 -5.67 3.57 -13.20
CA ASN A 16 -5.26 4.96 -13.14
C ASN A 16 -3.79 5.12 -13.54
N ARG A 17 -3.50 6.15 -14.33
CA ARG A 17 -2.12 6.50 -14.70
C ARG A 17 -1.33 6.96 -13.48
N VAL A 18 -0.09 6.47 -13.33
CA VAL A 18 0.81 6.89 -12.26
C VAL A 18 1.50 8.19 -12.69
N GLY A 19 1.01 9.30 -12.18
CA GLY A 19 1.52 10.63 -12.53
C GLY A 19 1.56 10.84 -14.05
N ARG A 20 2.70 11.33 -14.56
CA ARG A 20 2.94 11.55 -16.01
C ARG A 20 3.60 10.35 -16.72
N SER A 21 3.71 9.21 -16.05
CA SER A 21 4.35 8.02 -16.63
C SER A 21 3.43 7.24 -17.56
N GLY A 22 3.96 6.22 -18.23
CA GLY A 22 3.18 5.24 -19.00
C GLY A 22 2.55 4.15 -18.15
N LEU A 23 2.98 4.00 -16.88
CA LEU A 23 2.48 2.96 -15.98
C LEU A 23 1.06 3.27 -15.53
N LYS A 24 0.25 2.21 -15.39
CA LYS A 24 -1.08 2.27 -14.77
C LYS A 24 -1.13 1.31 -13.59
N LEU A 25 -1.80 1.71 -12.51
CA LEU A 25 -2.14 0.85 -11.40
C LEU A 25 -3.66 0.66 -11.31
N PRO A 26 -4.13 -0.50 -10.81
CA PRO A 26 -5.54 -0.66 -10.48
C PRO A 26 -5.91 0.35 -9.37
N ALA A 27 -7.15 0.84 -9.36
CA ALA A 27 -7.63 1.77 -8.32
C ALA A 27 -7.48 1.21 -6.90
N VAL A 28 -7.48 -0.12 -6.76
CA VAL A 28 -7.16 -0.84 -5.52
C VAL A 28 -6.00 -1.80 -5.77
N SER A 29 -4.98 -1.74 -4.93
CA SER A 29 -3.80 -2.63 -4.92
C SER A 29 -3.78 -3.50 -3.68
N LEU A 30 -3.13 -4.67 -3.73
CA LEU A 30 -3.04 -5.59 -2.60
C LEU A 30 -1.67 -5.54 -1.92
N GLY A 31 -1.66 -5.11 -0.64
CA GLY A 31 -0.49 -5.14 0.22
C GLY A 31 -0.33 -6.47 0.96
N LEU A 32 0.87 -7.01 0.92
CA LEU A 32 1.18 -8.34 1.46
C LEU A 32 1.84 -8.28 2.85
N TRP A 33 1.49 -7.27 3.66
CA TRP A 33 1.95 -7.15 5.04
C TRP A 33 1.06 -7.96 5.99
N ASN A 34 1.61 -8.46 7.10
CA ASN A 34 0.93 -9.17 8.22
C ASN A 34 0.14 -10.45 7.89
N ASN A 35 -0.47 -10.58 6.72
CA ASN A 35 -1.32 -11.73 6.38
C ASN A 35 -0.62 -12.73 5.45
N PHE A 36 0.64 -12.44 5.10
CA PHE A 36 1.41 -13.23 4.13
C PHE A 36 2.70 -13.82 4.70
N GLY A 37 2.88 -13.75 6.05
CA GLY A 37 3.98 -14.39 6.75
C GLY A 37 3.84 -15.90 6.90
N PHE A 38 4.83 -16.52 7.57
CA PHE A 38 4.82 -17.97 7.83
C PHE A 38 3.81 -18.38 8.91
N ASP A 39 3.29 -17.42 9.68
CA ASP A 39 2.25 -17.64 10.69
C ASP A 39 0.84 -17.81 10.10
N ARG A 40 0.69 -17.68 8.80
CA ARG A 40 -0.59 -17.84 8.07
C ARG A 40 -0.54 -18.98 7.06
N PRO A 41 -1.63 -19.76 6.90
CA PRO A 41 -1.67 -20.86 5.93
C PRO A 41 -1.41 -20.37 4.50
N ILE A 42 -0.48 -21.00 3.80
CA ILE A 42 -0.10 -20.61 2.44
C ILE A 42 -1.28 -20.73 1.45
N GLU A 43 -2.19 -21.67 1.68
CA GLU A 43 -3.37 -21.84 0.81
C GLU A 43 -4.38 -20.70 0.96
N THR A 44 -4.49 -20.08 2.15
CA THR A 44 -5.27 -18.85 2.34
C THR A 44 -4.65 -17.69 1.58
N GLN A 45 -3.32 -17.53 1.67
CA GLN A 45 -2.57 -16.52 0.92
C GLN A 45 -2.75 -16.72 -0.60
N ARG A 46 -2.60 -17.97 -1.07
CA ARG A 46 -2.81 -18.35 -2.47
C ARG A 46 -4.22 -18.01 -2.96
N ALA A 47 -5.23 -18.33 -2.18
CA ALA A 47 -6.62 -18.03 -2.53
C ALA A 47 -6.87 -16.53 -2.66
N ILE A 48 -6.31 -15.71 -1.75
CA ILE A 48 -6.42 -14.25 -1.80
C ILE A 48 -5.71 -13.69 -3.04
N LEU A 49 -4.48 -14.13 -3.35
CA LEU A 49 -3.73 -13.65 -4.52
C LEU A 49 -4.42 -14.02 -5.84
N ARG A 50 -4.88 -15.27 -5.99
CA ARG A 50 -5.64 -15.71 -7.17
C ARG A 50 -6.90 -14.87 -7.35
N ARG A 51 -7.68 -14.71 -6.28
CA ARG A 51 -8.92 -13.96 -6.34
C ARG A 51 -8.67 -12.46 -6.62
N ALA A 52 -7.62 -11.89 -6.07
CA ALA A 52 -7.22 -10.51 -6.37
C ALA A 52 -6.96 -10.33 -7.88
N PHE A 53 -6.17 -11.21 -8.48
CA PHE A 53 -5.88 -11.16 -9.90
C PHE A 53 -7.13 -11.42 -10.75
N ASP A 54 -8.00 -12.36 -10.36
CA ASP A 54 -9.28 -12.63 -11.03
C ASP A 54 -10.25 -11.44 -10.98
N LEU A 55 -10.10 -10.54 -10.00
CA LEU A 55 -10.84 -9.29 -9.87
C LEU A 55 -10.15 -8.10 -10.56
N GLY A 56 -9.01 -8.30 -11.23
CA GLY A 56 -8.29 -7.24 -11.92
C GLY A 56 -7.27 -6.48 -11.05
N VAL A 57 -7.04 -6.89 -9.80
CA VAL A 57 -5.99 -6.33 -8.96
C VAL A 57 -4.64 -6.89 -9.44
N THR A 58 -3.96 -6.12 -10.27
CA THR A 58 -2.68 -6.51 -10.89
C THR A 58 -1.45 -6.09 -10.12
N HIS A 59 -1.59 -5.28 -9.07
CA HIS A 59 -0.47 -4.79 -8.26
C HIS A 59 -0.41 -5.49 -6.91
N PHE A 60 0.71 -6.18 -6.67
CA PHE A 60 1.07 -6.81 -5.40
C PHE A 60 2.25 -6.05 -4.76
N ASP A 61 2.01 -5.48 -3.59
CA ASP A 61 2.98 -4.63 -2.89
C ASP A 61 3.59 -5.35 -1.69
N LEU A 62 4.92 -5.52 -1.73
CA LEU A 62 5.73 -6.17 -0.72
C LEU A 62 6.73 -5.20 -0.08
N ALA A 63 7.50 -5.70 0.86
CA ALA A 63 8.74 -5.11 1.38
C ALA A 63 9.63 -6.22 1.94
N ASN A 64 10.94 -5.96 2.00
CA ASN A 64 11.91 -6.92 2.51
C ASN A 64 11.59 -7.40 3.94
N ASN A 65 11.05 -6.50 4.80
CA ASN A 65 10.73 -6.78 6.19
C ASN A 65 9.30 -7.31 6.43
N TYR A 66 8.48 -7.52 5.39
CA TYR A 66 7.12 -8.03 5.57
C TYR A 66 7.10 -9.50 5.99
N GLY A 67 6.14 -9.80 6.88
CA GLY A 67 5.98 -11.12 7.46
C GLY A 67 4.88 -11.12 8.54
N PRO A 68 5.07 -11.78 9.71
CA PRO A 68 6.29 -12.31 10.34
C PRO A 68 6.72 -13.70 9.86
N PRO A 69 8.01 -14.06 10.04
CA PRO A 69 9.15 -13.19 10.29
C PRO A 69 9.50 -12.34 9.05
N ALA A 70 10.39 -11.34 9.21
CA ALA A 70 10.85 -10.51 8.11
C ALA A 70 11.34 -11.35 6.92
N GLY A 71 10.95 -10.97 5.69
CA GLY A 71 11.25 -11.70 4.46
C GLY A 71 10.31 -12.86 4.14
N SER A 72 9.46 -13.29 5.09
CA SER A 72 8.58 -14.44 4.88
C SER A 72 7.45 -14.15 3.88
N ALA A 73 6.96 -12.91 3.83
CA ALA A 73 5.94 -12.53 2.84
C ALA A 73 6.47 -12.66 1.41
N GLU A 74 7.68 -12.16 1.13
CA GLU A 74 8.33 -12.32 -0.17
C GLU A 74 8.62 -13.79 -0.50
N THR A 75 9.02 -14.58 0.49
CA THR A 75 9.26 -16.03 0.31
C THR A 75 7.98 -16.78 -0.04
N ASN A 76 6.87 -16.51 0.67
CA ASN A 76 5.58 -17.15 0.37
C ASN A 76 5.01 -16.67 -0.97
N PHE A 77 5.12 -15.37 -1.26
CA PHE A 77 4.75 -14.83 -2.57
C PHE A 77 5.53 -15.53 -3.68
N GLY A 78 6.87 -15.66 -3.56
CA GLY A 78 7.71 -16.32 -4.55
C GLY A 78 7.30 -17.77 -4.84
N ARG A 79 6.94 -18.54 -3.79
CA ARG A 79 6.40 -19.92 -3.95
C ARG A 79 5.08 -19.91 -4.73
N ILE A 80 4.14 -19.05 -4.37
CA ILE A 80 2.85 -18.96 -5.04
C ILE A 80 3.02 -18.43 -6.47
N PHE A 81 3.90 -17.44 -6.67
CA PHE A 81 4.22 -16.90 -7.98
C PHE A 81 4.79 -17.97 -8.93
N ALA A 82 5.71 -18.78 -8.46
CA ALA A 82 6.31 -19.85 -9.26
C ALA A 82 5.27 -20.86 -9.76
N ASP A 83 4.30 -21.20 -8.90
CA ASP A 83 3.26 -22.18 -9.19
C ASP A 83 2.13 -21.62 -10.08
N ASP A 84 1.71 -20.38 -9.82
CA ASP A 84 0.44 -19.85 -10.34
C ASP A 84 0.61 -18.65 -11.28
N PHE A 85 1.58 -17.76 -11.03
CA PHE A 85 1.62 -16.44 -11.66
C PHE A 85 2.77 -16.25 -12.66
N ARG A 86 3.71 -17.19 -12.76
CA ARG A 86 4.82 -17.08 -13.72
C ARG A 86 4.35 -16.81 -15.17
N PRO A 87 3.28 -17.44 -15.68
CA PRO A 87 2.77 -17.14 -17.03
C PRO A 87 2.19 -15.72 -17.20
N TYR A 88 1.88 -15.05 -16.07
CA TYR A 88 1.27 -13.72 -16.03
C TYR A 88 2.22 -12.62 -15.57
N ARG A 89 3.56 -12.89 -15.53
CA ARG A 89 4.55 -11.92 -15.01
C ARG A 89 4.42 -10.55 -15.65
N ASP A 90 4.23 -10.49 -16.95
CA ASP A 90 4.15 -9.24 -17.72
C ASP A 90 2.81 -8.50 -17.55
N GLU A 91 1.82 -9.15 -16.94
CA GLU A 91 0.52 -8.56 -16.61
C GLU A 91 0.48 -8.04 -15.16
N LEU A 92 1.48 -8.36 -14.35
CA LEU A 92 1.57 -8.00 -12.94
C LEU A 92 2.53 -6.84 -12.71
N ILE A 93 2.18 -6.00 -11.76
CA ILE A 93 3.07 -5.03 -11.13
C ILE A 93 3.47 -5.60 -9.76
N ILE A 94 4.75 -5.88 -9.58
CA ILE A 94 5.29 -6.39 -8.32
C ILE A 94 6.22 -5.34 -7.75
N SER A 95 5.93 -4.86 -6.55
CA SER A 95 6.77 -3.88 -5.86
C SER A 95 7.38 -4.45 -4.59
N THR A 96 8.57 -3.98 -4.25
CA THR A 96 9.19 -4.22 -2.95
C THR A 96 9.93 -2.98 -2.45
N LYS A 97 10.32 -2.99 -1.18
CA LYS A 97 10.87 -1.84 -0.45
C LYS A 97 12.00 -2.28 0.46
N ALA A 98 12.95 -1.37 0.73
CA ALA A 98 13.95 -1.51 1.77
C ALA A 98 14.06 -0.21 2.58
N GLY A 99 14.35 -0.32 3.90
CA GLY A 99 14.47 0.83 4.79
C GLY A 99 14.30 0.49 6.26
N TYR A 100 13.53 -0.53 6.60
CA TYR A 100 13.39 -1.05 7.96
C TYR A 100 14.39 -2.19 8.23
N ASP A 101 14.58 -2.50 9.51
CA ASP A 101 15.54 -3.49 10.00
C ASP A 101 15.28 -4.90 9.44
N MET A 102 16.35 -5.53 9.00
CA MET A 102 16.35 -6.89 8.46
C MET A 102 17.36 -7.81 9.15
N TRP A 103 18.46 -7.28 9.63
CA TRP A 103 19.51 -8.01 10.36
C TRP A 103 20.29 -7.09 11.30
N ASP A 104 20.92 -7.65 12.32
CA ASP A 104 21.69 -6.91 13.30
C ASP A 104 22.95 -6.26 12.69
N GLY A 105 23.35 -5.13 13.25
CA GLY A 105 24.57 -4.44 12.92
C GLY A 105 24.37 -3.22 12.00
N PRO A 106 25.46 -2.55 11.60
CA PRO A 106 25.40 -1.20 11.00
C PRO A 106 24.90 -1.15 9.56
N TYR A 107 24.60 -2.29 8.95
CA TYR A 107 24.20 -2.36 7.53
C TYR A 107 22.85 -3.05 7.33
N GLY A 108 22.07 -3.22 8.40
CA GLY A 108 20.84 -4.00 8.39
C GLY A 108 19.56 -3.19 8.20
N GLU A 109 19.64 -1.87 8.09
CA GLU A 109 18.49 -0.96 7.95
C GLU A 109 18.86 0.36 7.26
N TRP A 110 17.86 1.24 7.12
CA TRP A 110 17.94 2.60 6.61
C TRP A 110 18.19 2.73 5.10
N GLY A 111 18.83 3.84 4.68
CA GLY A 111 18.90 4.26 3.29
C GLY A 111 20.26 4.14 2.60
N SER A 112 21.28 3.60 3.29
CA SER A 112 22.61 3.49 2.70
C SER A 112 22.58 2.68 1.38
N ARG A 113 23.41 3.09 0.44
CA ARG A 113 23.54 2.39 -0.85
C ARG A 113 23.83 0.89 -0.66
N LYS A 114 24.65 0.55 0.34
CA LYS A 114 24.99 -0.84 0.66
C LYS A 114 23.74 -1.62 1.06
N TYR A 115 22.94 -1.08 2.00
CA TYR A 115 21.74 -1.75 2.50
C TYR A 115 20.67 -1.85 1.40
N MET A 116 20.40 -0.77 0.69
CA MET A 116 19.37 -0.72 -0.34
C MET A 116 19.61 -1.77 -1.43
N LEU A 117 20.82 -1.86 -1.98
CA LEU A 117 21.11 -2.76 -3.07
C LEU A 117 21.19 -4.23 -2.61
N SER A 118 21.80 -4.51 -1.45
CA SER A 118 21.82 -5.88 -0.92
C SER A 118 20.43 -6.37 -0.54
N SER A 119 19.57 -5.49 -0.02
CA SER A 119 18.17 -5.82 0.27
C SER A 119 17.38 -6.15 -1.00
N LEU A 120 17.56 -5.38 -2.07
CA LEU A 120 16.92 -5.68 -3.36
C LEU A 120 17.36 -7.05 -3.91
N ASP A 121 18.66 -7.36 -3.89
CA ASP A 121 19.16 -8.65 -4.34
C ASP A 121 18.59 -9.82 -3.53
N GLN A 122 18.47 -9.66 -2.20
CA GLN A 122 17.84 -10.65 -1.35
C GLN A 122 16.33 -10.79 -1.62
N SER A 123 15.63 -9.68 -1.84
CA SER A 123 14.19 -9.66 -2.17
C SER A 123 13.92 -10.39 -3.49
N LEU A 124 14.70 -10.11 -4.54
CA LEU A 124 14.64 -10.82 -5.82
C LEU A 124 14.86 -12.32 -5.63
N GLY A 125 15.86 -12.71 -4.83
CA GLY A 125 16.13 -14.11 -4.50
C GLY A 125 14.96 -14.79 -3.77
N ARG A 126 14.34 -14.13 -2.77
CA ARG A 126 13.18 -14.67 -2.05
C ARG A 126 11.97 -14.86 -2.96
N MET A 127 11.72 -13.91 -3.83
CA MET A 127 10.58 -13.95 -4.76
C MET A 127 10.82 -14.81 -6.01
N GLY A 128 12.08 -15.16 -6.31
CA GLY A 128 12.45 -15.88 -7.54
C GLY A 128 12.20 -15.06 -8.80
N LEU A 129 12.49 -13.74 -8.74
CA LEU A 129 12.32 -12.77 -9.81
C LEU A 129 13.65 -12.22 -10.28
N ASP A 130 13.75 -11.88 -11.57
CA ASP A 130 14.90 -11.18 -12.14
C ASP A 130 14.84 -9.67 -11.89
N TYR A 131 13.62 -9.12 -11.78
CA TYR A 131 13.36 -7.70 -11.50
C TYR A 131 12.02 -7.52 -10.78
N VAL A 132 11.88 -6.38 -10.08
CA VAL A 132 10.59 -5.85 -9.61
C VAL A 132 10.17 -4.68 -10.50
N ASP A 133 8.86 -4.41 -10.57
CA ASP A 133 8.37 -3.27 -11.33
C ASP A 133 8.68 -1.96 -10.62
N ILE A 134 8.47 -1.90 -9.29
CA ILE A 134 8.77 -0.70 -8.50
C ILE A 134 9.63 -1.08 -7.29
N PHE A 135 10.77 -0.40 -7.13
CA PHE A 135 11.57 -0.50 -5.92
C PHE A 135 11.51 0.79 -5.12
N TYR A 136 11.14 0.68 -3.84
CA TYR A 136 10.95 1.83 -2.96
C TYR A 136 12.07 1.99 -1.93
N SER A 137 12.47 3.25 -1.67
CA SER A 137 12.99 3.62 -0.36
C SER A 137 11.80 3.68 0.62
N HIS A 138 11.79 2.79 1.62
CA HIS A 138 10.63 2.56 2.50
C HIS A 138 10.38 3.68 3.49
N ARG A 139 11.44 4.40 3.87
CA ARG A 139 11.40 5.59 4.74
C ARG A 139 12.65 6.45 4.49
N PRO A 140 12.59 7.76 4.78
CA PRO A 140 13.79 8.59 4.73
C PRO A 140 14.79 8.16 5.81
N ASP A 141 16.07 8.17 5.47
CA ASP A 141 17.16 7.96 6.42
C ASP A 141 17.61 9.31 6.98
N PRO A 142 17.58 9.53 8.32
CA PRO A 142 17.92 10.81 8.89
C PRO A 142 19.44 11.14 8.85
N GLU A 143 20.30 10.13 8.63
CA GLU A 143 21.75 10.26 8.69
C GLU A 143 22.43 10.07 7.35
N THR A 144 21.81 9.39 6.38
CA THR A 144 22.35 9.19 5.03
C THR A 144 21.93 10.34 4.11
N PRO A 145 22.86 10.97 3.37
CA PRO A 145 22.48 11.96 2.36
C PRO A 145 21.48 11.39 1.36
N ILE A 146 20.45 12.17 1.04
CA ILE A 146 19.36 11.73 0.17
C ILE A 146 19.87 11.31 -1.23
N GLU A 147 20.96 11.95 -1.69
CA GLU A 147 21.63 11.66 -2.96
C GLU A 147 22.20 10.23 -2.99
N GLU A 148 22.68 9.70 -1.85
CA GLU A 148 23.15 8.32 -1.76
C GLU A 148 22.01 7.32 -1.90
N THR A 149 20.91 7.55 -1.17
CA THR A 149 19.71 6.70 -1.25
C THR A 149 19.10 6.73 -2.65
N MET A 150 18.96 7.92 -3.24
CA MET A 150 18.46 8.08 -4.61
C MET A 150 19.43 7.49 -5.64
N GLY A 151 20.73 7.59 -5.43
CA GLY A 151 21.75 6.93 -6.24
C GLY A 151 21.67 5.39 -6.18
N ALA A 152 21.23 4.82 -5.04
CA ALA A 152 20.94 3.39 -4.94
C ALA A 152 19.71 3.01 -5.79
N LEU A 153 18.62 3.78 -5.71
CA LEU A 153 17.43 3.57 -6.56
C LEU A 153 17.79 3.71 -8.06
N ALA A 154 18.58 4.73 -8.41
CA ALA A 154 19.06 4.92 -9.79
C ALA A 154 19.83 3.69 -10.29
N THR A 155 20.68 3.12 -9.43
CA THR A 155 21.43 1.89 -9.76
C THR A 155 20.51 0.69 -9.93
N ALA A 156 19.48 0.53 -9.08
CA ALA A 156 18.50 -0.53 -9.22
C ALA A 156 17.80 -0.47 -10.60
N VAL A 157 17.42 0.74 -11.03
CA VAL A 157 16.74 0.94 -12.32
C VAL A 157 17.72 0.74 -13.50
N THR A 158 18.89 1.36 -13.47
CA THR A 158 19.87 1.28 -14.59
C THR A 158 20.47 -0.11 -14.78
N SER A 159 20.51 -0.92 -13.70
CA SER A 159 20.94 -2.32 -13.78
C SER A 159 19.83 -3.30 -14.21
N GLY A 160 18.59 -2.81 -14.40
CA GLY A 160 17.46 -3.63 -14.80
C GLY A 160 16.84 -4.47 -13.67
N ARG A 161 17.25 -4.27 -12.40
CA ARG A 161 16.67 -4.97 -11.24
C ARG A 161 15.35 -4.37 -10.76
N ALA A 162 15.05 -3.14 -11.17
CA ALA A 162 13.75 -2.50 -11.03
C ALA A 162 13.43 -1.75 -12.33
N LEU A 163 12.13 -1.63 -12.65
CA LEU A 163 11.72 -0.80 -13.80
C LEU A 163 11.54 0.67 -13.40
N TYR A 164 11.07 0.91 -12.18
CA TYR A 164 10.75 2.22 -11.64
C TYR A 164 11.25 2.38 -10.22
N ALA A 165 11.50 3.65 -9.84
CA ALA A 165 11.85 4.07 -8.49
C ALA A 165 10.65 4.70 -7.77
N GLY A 166 10.49 4.39 -6.48
CA GLY A 166 9.48 4.98 -5.59
C GLY A 166 10.05 5.34 -4.24
N ILE A 167 9.29 6.13 -3.49
CA ILE A 167 9.57 6.50 -2.08
C ILE A 167 8.33 6.27 -1.22
N SER A 168 8.53 6.12 0.08
CA SER A 168 7.45 5.94 1.06
C SER A 168 7.77 6.69 2.35
N ASN A 169 6.77 7.28 3.01
CA ASN A 169 6.93 7.99 4.29
C ASN A 169 7.84 9.23 4.27
N TYR A 170 8.07 9.83 3.13
CA TYR A 170 8.81 11.08 2.99
C TYR A 170 7.89 12.27 3.24
N SER A 171 8.39 13.35 3.87
CA SER A 171 7.66 14.62 3.95
C SER A 171 7.53 15.26 2.57
N THR A 172 6.74 16.32 2.47
CA THR A 172 6.60 17.10 1.23
C THR A 172 7.95 17.63 0.76
N GLU A 173 8.75 18.23 1.65
CA GLU A 173 10.08 18.76 1.34
C GLU A 173 11.05 17.64 0.94
N GLN A 174 11.05 16.54 1.68
CA GLN A 174 11.89 15.37 1.36
C GLN A 174 11.50 14.75 0.01
N THR A 175 10.22 14.77 -0.35
CA THR A 175 9.74 14.28 -1.65
C THR A 175 10.29 15.12 -2.80
N VAL A 176 10.28 16.46 -2.66
CA VAL A 176 10.87 17.36 -3.64
C VAL A 176 12.38 17.15 -3.76
N ALA A 177 13.09 17.03 -2.62
CA ALA A 177 14.52 16.76 -2.61
C ALA A 177 14.88 15.43 -3.26
N ALA A 178 14.12 14.36 -2.96
CA ALA A 178 14.30 13.04 -3.57
C ALA A 178 14.07 13.08 -5.09
N HIS A 179 13.02 13.79 -5.54
CA HIS A 179 12.74 13.99 -6.96
C HIS A 179 13.89 14.70 -7.67
N GLN A 180 14.43 15.77 -7.09
CA GLN A 180 15.57 16.52 -7.64
C GLN A 180 16.84 15.66 -7.68
N ALA A 181 17.16 14.95 -6.59
CA ALA A 181 18.32 14.09 -6.52
C ALA A 181 18.29 12.94 -7.54
N LEU A 182 17.11 12.33 -7.77
CA LEU A 182 16.97 11.25 -8.75
C LEU A 182 17.02 11.76 -10.19
N ALA A 183 16.55 13.00 -10.44
CA ALA A 183 16.59 13.65 -11.74
C ALA A 183 18.04 13.85 -12.28
N GLU A 184 19.04 14.01 -11.39
CA GLU A 184 20.46 14.08 -11.78
C GLU A 184 20.91 12.80 -12.50
N TYR A 185 20.30 11.67 -12.21
CA TYR A 185 20.53 10.39 -12.89
C TYR A 185 19.65 10.20 -14.14
N LYS A 186 18.83 11.20 -14.51
CA LYS A 186 17.84 11.14 -15.61
C LYS A 186 16.81 10.02 -15.43
N ILE A 187 16.50 9.67 -14.19
CA ILE A 187 15.49 8.70 -13.81
C ILE A 187 14.34 9.45 -13.11
N PRO A 188 13.11 9.36 -13.62
CA PRO A 188 11.98 9.96 -12.94
C PRO A 188 11.66 9.22 -11.64
N LEU A 189 11.39 9.97 -10.56
CA LEU A 189 10.78 9.42 -9.37
C LEU A 189 9.29 9.20 -9.67
N LEU A 190 8.87 7.93 -9.74
CA LEU A 190 7.56 7.56 -10.28
C LEU A 190 6.42 7.84 -9.33
N ILE A 191 6.58 7.43 -8.06
CA ILE A 191 5.45 7.26 -7.14
C ILE A 191 5.88 7.46 -5.69
N HIS A 192 5.00 8.08 -4.90
CA HIS A 192 5.10 8.15 -3.44
C HIS A 192 4.05 7.24 -2.80
N GLN A 193 4.45 6.47 -1.78
CA GLN A 193 3.56 5.66 -0.97
C GLN A 193 3.43 6.24 0.45
N PRO A 194 2.52 7.23 0.69
CA PRO A 194 2.25 7.79 2.00
C PRO A 194 1.09 7.05 2.68
N ARG A 195 0.95 7.24 4.02
CA ARG A 195 -0.24 6.85 4.74
C ARG A 195 -1.35 7.88 4.51
N PHE A 196 -2.59 7.39 4.29
CA PHE A 196 -3.75 8.26 4.14
C PHE A 196 -5.05 7.52 4.43
N ASN A 197 -5.87 8.10 5.30
CA ASN A 197 -7.23 7.65 5.60
C ASN A 197 -8.01 8.78 6.27
N MET A 198 -9.29 8.56 6.60
CA MET A 198 -10.15 9.56 7.25
C MET A 198 -9.64 10.08 8.60
N PHE A 199 -8.77 9.31 9.28
CA PHE A 199 -8.23 9.62 10.61
C PHE A 199 -6.74 9.99 10.60
N ASP A 200 -6.12 10.03 9.40
CA ASP A 200 -4.75 10.45 9.17
C ASP A 200 -4.70 11.17 7.82
N ARG A 201 -4.72 12.49 7.87
CA ARG A 201 -4.91 13.38 6.73
C ARG A 201 -3.69 14.27 6.43
N HIS A 202 -2.52 13.93 6.99
CA HIS A 202 -1.33 14.76 6.88
C HIS A 202 -0.97 15.11 5.42
N ILE A 203 -1.18 14.20 4.46
CA ILE A 203 -0.87 14.48 3.05
C ILE A 203 -1.74 15.57 2.41
N GLU A 204 -2.95 15.80 2.96
CA GLU A 204 -3.78 16.94 2.55
C GLU A 204 -3.31 18.23 3.24
N THR A 205 -3.10 18.19 4.57
CA THR A 205 -2.78 19.37 5.38
C THR A 205 -1.37 19.88 5.16
N GLU A 206 -0.41 19.00 4.85
CA GLU A 206 0.99 19.36 4.55
C GLU A 206 1.25 19.66 3.06
N GLY A 207 0.20 19.62 2.23
CA GLY A 207 0.28 19.99 0.83
C GLY A 207 1.03 19.00 -0.07
N LEU A 208 1.12 17.72 0.30
CA LEU A 208 1.82 16.72 -0.51
C LEU A 208 1.10 16.46 -1.84
N LEU A 209 -0.23 16.32 -1.84
CA LEU A 209 -0.99 15.99 -3.05
C LEU A 209 -0.78 16.98 -4.19
N PRO A 210 -0.90 18.33 -3.99
CA PRO A 210 -0.63 19.28 -5.06
C PRO A 210 0.84 19.26 -5.53
N VAL A 211 1.80 19.00 -4.64
CA VAL A 211 3.22 18.89 -5.01
C VAL A 211 3.44 17.66 -5.92
N LEU A 212 2.83 16.51 -5.62
CA LEU A 212 2.94 15.33 -6.49
C LEU A 212 2.39 15.59 -7.89
N GLU A 213 1.27 16.32 -8.00
CA GLU A 213 0.70 16.72 -9.29
C GLU A 213 1.64 17.64 -10.06
N GLU A 214 2.22 18.67 -9.38
CA GLU A 214 3.16 19.63 -9.97
C GLU A 214 4.39 18.93 -10.55
N ILE A 215 5.01 18.03 -9.80
CA ILE A 215 6.23 17.33 -10.24
C ILE A 215 5.93 16.07 -11.09
N GLY A 216 4.66 15.73 -11.29
CA GLY A 216 4.23 14.64 -12.17
C GLY A 216 4.40 13.23 -11.60
N MET A 217 4.43 13.11 -10.27
CA MET A 217 4.45 11.83 -9.57
C MET A 217 3.03 11.31 -9.30
N GLY A 218 2.88 9.98 -9.24
CA GLY A 218 1.67 9.35 -8.72
C GLY A 218 1.74 9.13 -7.20
N SER A 219 0.62 8.74 -6.60
CA SER A 219 0.60 8.24 -5.24
C SER A 219 -0.17 6.93 -5.10
N ILE A 220 0.29 6.07 -4.21
CA ILE A 220 -0.42 4.90 -3.73
C ILE A 220 -0.50 5.00 -2.21
N VAL A 221 -1.70 5.01 -1.64
CA VAL A 221 -1.84 5.30 -0.23
C VAL A 221 -2.03 4.03 0.59
N PHE A 222 -1.23 3.85 1.65
CA PHE A 222 -1.35 2.70 2.53
C PHE A 222 -2.22 3.01 3.76
N SER A 223 -2.68 1.94 4.43
CA SER A 223 -3.61 2.00 5.56
C SER A 223 -4.90 2.80 5.29
N PRO A 224 -5.55 2.69 4.12
CA PRO A 224 -6.76 3.44 3.82
C PRO A 224 -7.93 3.12 4.78
N LEU A 225 -7.88 1.96 5.43
CA LEU A 225 -8.85 1.50 6.44
C LEU A 225 -8.37 1.71 7.89
N ALA A 226 -7.37 2.57 8.12
CA ALA A 226 -6.80 2.86 9.45
C ALA A 226 -6.54 1.55 10.25
N GLN A 227 -5.87 0.58 9.62
CA GLN A 227 -5.55 -0.75 10.18
C GLN A 227 -6.78 -1.57 10.64
N GLY A 228 -7.94 -1.30 10.07
CA GLY A 228 -9.21 -1.96 10.37
C GLY A 228 -10.14 -1.13 11.24
N MET A 229 -9.73 0.05 11.70
CA MET A 229 -10.58 0.95 12.49
C MET A 229 -11.69 1.60 11.65
N LEU A 230 -11.50 1.74 10.34
CA LEU A 230 -12.54 2.15 9.38
C LEU A 230 -13.26 0.93 8.78
N THR A 231 -13.61 -0.04 9.64
CA THR A 231 -14.44 -1.20 9.31
C THR A 231 -15.49 -1.39 10.41
N ASP A 232 -16.45 -2.27 10.21
CA ASP A 232 -17.47 -2.62 11.21
C ASP A 232 -16.92 -3.38 12.43
N ARG A 233 -15.65 -3.85 12.35
CA ARG A 233 -15.04 -4.73 13.35
C ARG A 233 -15.00 -4.15 14.77
N TYR A 234 -14.76 -2.84 14.90
CA TYR A 234 -14.59 -2.17 16.21
C TYR A 234 -15.78 -1.33 16.63
N LEU A 235 -16.85 -1.22 15.84
CA LEU A 235 -18.03 -0.36 16.14
C LEU A 235 -18.77 -0.73 17.43
N LYS A 236 -18.62 -1.98 17.89
CA LYS A 236 -19.25 -2.50 19.12
C LYS A 236 -18.24 -2.78 20.25
N GLY A 237 -17.01 -2.28 20.13
CA GLY A 237 -15.91 -2.55 21.05
C GLY A 237 -14.81 -3.43 20.44
N ILE A 238 -13.94 -3.98 21.29
CA ILE A 238 -12.75 -4.74 20.88
C ILE A 238 -13.06 -6.24 20.85
N PRO A 239 -13.14 -6.89 19.65
CA PRO A 239 -13.27 -8.33 19.57
C PRO A 239 -12.02 -9.04 20.12
N ALA A 240 -12.20 -10.17 20.81
CA ALA A 240 -11.11 -10.91 21.46
C ALA A 240 -10.04 -11.44 20.47
N ASP A 241 -10.42 -11.64 19.20
CA ASP A 241 -9.56 -12.11 18.10
C ASP A 241 -9.02 -10.96 17.24
N SER A 242 -9.05 -9.71 17.74
CA SER A 242 -8.66 -8.53 16.99
C SER A 242 -7.22 -8.11 17.25
N ARG A 243 -6.63 -7.34 16.32
CA ARG A 243 -5.30 -6.74 16.47
C ARG A 243 -5.21 -5.85 17.71
N ALA A 244 -6.30 -5.14 18.07
CA ALA A 244 -6.37 -4.33 19.26
C ALA A 244 -6.31 -5.17 20.55
N ALA A 245 -6.91 -6.36 20.55
CA ALA A 245 -6.83 -7.30 21.67
C ALA A 245 -5.42 -7.93 21.80
N GLU A 246 -4.75 -8.16 20.67
CA GLU A 246 -3.37 -8.70 20.60
C GLU A 246 -2.29 -7.63 20.81
N GLY A 247 -2.63 -6.34 20.84
CA GLY A 247 -1.68 -5.22 20.90
C GLY A 247 -0.77 -5.11 19.67
N ARG A 248 -1.23 -5.60 18.51
CA ARG A 248 -0.49 -5.55 17.25
C ARG A 248 -0.90 -4.32 16.43
N CYS A 249 0.00 -3.37 16.27
CA CYS A 249 -0.16 -2.14 15.47
C CYS A 249 -1.23 -1.17 15.97
N ILE A 250 -2.27 -1.63 16.63
CA ILE A 250 -3.29 -0.87 17.37
C ILE A 250 -3.46 -1.51 18.75
N ASN A 251 -3.84 -0.71 19.73
CA ASN A 251 -4.09 -1.14 21.11
C ASN A 251 -5.50 -0.66 21.57
N SER A 252 -5.87 -1.00 22.81
CA SER A 252 -7.17 -0.59 23.38
C SER A 252 -7.35 0.92 23.42
N ASP A 253 -6.29 1.69 23.62
CA ASP A 253 -6.35 3.15 23.80
C ASP A 253 -6.73 3.85 22.49
N ASN A 254 -6.46 3.24 21.33
CA ASN A 254 -6.92 3.75 20.04
C ASN A 254 -8.45 3.64 19.86
N ILE A 255 -9.13 2.80 20.64
CA ILE A 255 -10.60 2.62 20.58
C ILE A 255 -11.26 3.54 21.64
N SER A 256 -11.07 4.85 21.50
CA SER A 256 -11.64 5.87 22.38
C SER A 256 -13.14 6.09 22.13
N GLU A 257 -13.82 6.75 23.07
CA GLU A 257 -15.23 7.17 22.86
C GLU A 257 -15.38 8.08 21.64
N THR A 258 -14.45 9.02 21.45
CA THR A 258 -14.44 9.91 20.28
C THR A 258 -14.29 9.13 18.97
N TYR A 259 -13.42 8.11 18.94
CA TYR A 259 -13.31 7.23 17.78
C TYR A 259 -14.63 6.50 17.53
N LEU A 260 -15.25 5.91 18.57
CA LEU A 260 -16.49 5.16 18.43
C LEU A 260 -17.65 6.05 17.93
N GLU A 261 -17.78 7.27 18.45
CA GLU A 261 -18.77 8.25 17.98
C GLU A 261 -18.59 8.55 16.49
N ARG A 262 -17.36 8.90 16.06
CA ARG A 262 -17.03 9.21 14.66
C ARG A 262 -17.22 8.02 13.73
N ALA A 263 -16.70 6.86 14.12
CA ALA A 263 -16.79 5.65 13.29
C ALA A 263 -18.24 5.17 13.13
N ASN A 264 -19.07 5.25 14.19
CA ASN A 264 -20.49 4.92 14.10
C ASN A 264 -21.26 5.92 13.22
N ALA A 265 -20.97 7.22 13.33
CA ALA A 265 -21.61 8.24 12.48
C ALA A 265 -21.22 8.06 11.00
N LEU A 266 -19.95 7.78 10.70
CA LEU A 266 -19.48 7.42 9.35
C LEU A 266 -20.17 6.16 8.83
N ASN A 267 -20.37 5.15 9.69
CA ASN A 267 -21.07 3.92 9.32
C ASN A 267 -22.55 4.15 8.97
N GLU A 268 -23.23 5.11 9.61
CA GLU A 268 -24.59 5.49 9.22
C GLU A 268 -24.63 6.16 7.83
N ILE A 269 -23.64 6.99 7.51
CA ILE A 269 -23.48 7.54 6.15
C ILE A 269 -23.25 6.40 5.14
N ALA A 270 -22.35 5.44 5.46
CA ALA A 270 -22.09 4.28 4.61
C ALA A 270 -23.36 3.47 4.32
N LYS A 271 -24.17 3.18 5.37
CA LYS A 271 -25.47 2.49 5.22
C LYS A 271 -26.44 3.23 4.30
N GLY A 272 -26.48 4.56 4.37
CA GLY A 272 -27.30 5.39 3.50
C GLY A 272 -26.91 5.29 2.02
N ARG A 273 -25.73 4.74 1.73
CA ARG A 273 -25.16 4.49 0.40
C ARG A 273 -25.17 3.02 0.01
N ASP A 274 -25.76 2.14 0.80
CA ASP A 274 -25.67 0.67 0.65
C ASP A 274 -24.20 0.16 0.67
N GLN A 275 -23.32 0.85 1.40
CA GLN A 275 -21.91 0.51 1.56
C GLN A 275 -21.60 0.01 2.98
N SER A 276 -20.57 -0.82 3.11
CA SER A 276 -19.87 -1.01 4.38
C SER A 276 -19.03 0.22 4.72
N LEU A 277 -18.68 0.40 6.00
CA LEU A 277 -17.77 1.48 6.42
C LEU A 277 -16.41 1.39 5.68
N ALA A 278 -15.91 0.18 5.44
CA ALA A 278 -14.68 -0.03 4.66
C ALA A 278 -14.82 0.48 3.22
N GLN A 279 -15.94 0.21 2.57
CA GLN A 279 -16.20 0.70 1.21
C GLN A 279 -16.32 2.22 1.17
N LEU A 280 -17.02 2.83 2.12
CA LEU A 280 -17.08 4.29 2.24
C LEU A 280 -15.69 4.90 2.42
N ALA A 281 -14.85 4.31 3.29
CA ALA A 281 -13.49 4.79 3.52
C ALA A 281 -12.62 4.71 2.27
N LEU A 282 -12.72 3.64 1.48
CA LEU A 282 -12.03 3.50 0.20
C LEU A 282 -12.54 4.50 -0.84
N THR A 283 -13.86 4.67 -0.98
CA THR A 283 -14.46 5.68 -1.86
C THR A 283 -13.98 7.09 -1.50
N TRP A 284 -13.89 7.40 -0.19
CA TRP A 284 -13.40 8.68 0.30
C TRP A 284 -11.92 8.91 -0.02
N VAL A 285 -11.07 7.91 0.19
CA VAL A 285 -9.63 8.00 -0.12
C VAL A 285 -9.41 8.22 -1.61
N LEU A 286 -10.15 7.50 -2.45
CA LEU A 286 -10.04 7.56 -3.92
C LEU A 286 -10.71 8.80 -4.53
N ARG A 287 -11.36 9.67 -3.75
CA ARG A 287 -11.96 10.92 -4.26
C ARG A 287 -10.94 11.91 -4.80
N HIS A 288 -9.67 11.81 -4.38
CA HIS A 288 -8.59 12.65 -4.86
C HIS A 288 -8.00 12.10 -6.16
N PRO A 289 -8.00 12.87 -7.25
CA PRO A 289 -7.43 12.43 -8.53
C PRO A 289 -5.91 12.17 -8.45
N GLN A 290 -5.22 12.75 -7.45
CA GLN A 290 -3.80 12.51 -7.20
C GLN A 290 -3.54 11.14 -6.54
N VAL A 291 -4.55 10.51 -5.92
CA VAL A 291 -4.45 9.16 -5.38
C VAL A 291 -4.67 8.15 -6.50
N THR A 292 -3.59 7.60 -7.03
CA THR A 292 -3.62 6.63 -8.12
C THR A 292 -4.25 5.31 -7.70
N SER A 293 -3.95 4.84 -6.47
CA SER A 293 -4.41 3.54 -5.95
C SER A 293 -4.50 3.55 -4.43
N ALA A 294 -5.48 2.83 -3.88
CA ALA A 294 -5.58 2.53 -2.46
C ALA A 294 -5.00 1.13 -2.17
N LEU A 295 -3.98 1.06 -1.31
CA LEU A 295 -3.32 -0.18 -0.95
C LEU A 295 -4.05 -0.85 0.21
N ILE A 296 -4.80 -1.90 -0.06
CA ILE A 296 -5.54 -2.66 0.94
C ILE A 296 -4.77 -3.89 1.42
N GLY A 297 -5.01 -4.29 2.67
CA GLY A 297 -4.68 -5.62 3.17
C GLY A 297 -5.93 -6.49 3.21
N ALA A 298 -5.79 -7.80 3.04
CA ALA A 298 -6.87 -8.77 3.20
C ALA A 298 -6.40 -10.00 3.97
N SER A 299 -7.22 -10.49 4.90
CA SER A 299 -6.99 -11.74 5.64
C SER A 299 -7.85 -12.90 5.13
N SER A 300 -8.78 -12.61 4.22
CA SER A 300 -9.65 -13.60 3.57
C SER A 300 -10.10 -13.11 2.20
N VAL A 301 -10.56 -14.04 1.37
CA VAL A 301 -11.16 -13.74 0.06
C VAL A 301 -12.38 -12.82 0.22
N ALA A 302 -13.26 -13.10 1.17
CA ALA A 302 -14.46 -12.28 1.41
C ALA A 302 -14.12 -10.84 1.78
N GLN A 303 -13.06 -10.61 2.57
CA GLN A 303 -12.60 -9.25 2.89
C GLN A 303 -12.05 -8.53 1.65
N LEU A 304 -11.28 -9.24 0.82
CA LEU A 304 -10.79 -8.70 -0.44
C LEU A 304 -11.95 -8.28 -1.35
N GLU A 305 -12.93 -9.17 -1.56
CA GLU A 305 -14.11 -8.91 -2.40
C GLU A 305 -14.91 -7.71 -1.89
N ASN A 306 -15.16 -7.63 -0.58
CA ASN A 306 -15.86 -6.49 0.02
C ASN A 306 -15.11 -5.16 -0.24
N ASN A 307 -13.77 -5.17 -0.13
CA ASN A 307 -12.98 -3.97 -0.37
C ASN A 307 -12.96 -3.57 -1.85
N VAL A 308 -12.82 -4.51 -2.77
CA VAL A 308 -12.83 -4.25 -4.22
C VAL A 308 -14.21 -3.74 -4.68
N ALA A 309 -15.29 -4.23 -4.10
CA ALA A 309 -16.66 -3.79 -4.39
C ALA A 309 -16.90 -2.29 -4.06
N ALA A 310 -16.01 -1.62 -3.32
CA ALA A 310 -16.04 -0.16 -3.16
C ALA A 310 -15.99 0.57 -4.51
N LEU A 311 -15.37 0.00 -5.53
CA LEU A 311 -15.20 0.59 -6.86
C LEU A 311 -16.49 0.57 -7.69
N GLU A 312 -17.49 -0.22 -7.32
CA GLU A 312 -18.81 -0.26 -7.96
C GLU A 312 -19.72 0.89 -7.51
N SER A 313 -19.32 1.61 -6.45
CA SER A 313 -20.12 2.67 -5.84
C SER A 313 -19.98 3.98 -6.61
N ALA A 314 -21.07 4.76 -6.67
CA ALA A 314 -21.02 6.11 -7.20
C ALA A 314 -20.04 7.00 -6.41
N PRO A 315 -19.38 7.97 -7.06
CA PRO A 315 -18.56 8.97 -6.38
C PRO A 315 -19.34 9.68 -5.26
N LEU A 316 -18.63 10.19 -4.26
CA LEU A 316 -19.23 10.99 -3.18
C LEU A 316 -19.76 12.31 -3.75
N THR A 317 -20.98 12.68 -3.37
CA THR A 317 -21.54 14.00 -3.66
C THR A 317 -20.93 15.05 -2.71
N GLU A 318 -21.02 16.34 -3.09
CA GLU A 318 -20.57 17.45 -2.21
C GLU A 318 -21.28 17.44 -0.85
N ALA A 319 -22.57 17.09 -0.80
CA ALA A 319 -23.31 16.98 0.45
C ALA A 319 -22.79 15.85 1.35
N GLU A 320 -22.43 14.70 0.77
CA GLU A 320 -21.85 13.59 1.53
C GLU A 320 -20.43 13.92 2.01
N ILE A 321 -19.61 14.57 1.18
CA ILE A 321 -18.30 15.07 1.61
C ILE A 321 -18.43 16.02 2.77
N ALA A 322 -19.37 16.99 2.70
CA ALA A 322 -19.64 17.94 3.79
C ALA A 322 -20.12 17.25 5.07
N ALA A 323 -20.88 16.15 4.97
CA ALA A 323 -21.31 15.37 6.12
C ALA A 323 -20.18 14.51 6.73
N ILE A 324 -19.25 14.02 5.90
CA ILE A 324 -18.09 13.23 6.32
C ILE A 324 -17.01 14.12 6.98
N GLU A 325 -16.80 15.34 6.48
CA GLU A 325 -15.71 16.23 6.87
C GLU A 325 -15.56 16.44 8.39
N PRO A 326 -16.63 16.71 9.17
CA PRO A 326 -16.51 16.87 10.63
C PRO A 326 -16.21 15.57 11.38
N LEU A 327 -16.34 14.42 10.73
CA LEU A 327 -16.11 13.08 11.30
C LEU A 327 -14.74 12.51 10.90
N ALA A 328 -14.25 12.88 9.71
CA ALA A 328 -12.95 12.47 9.17
C ALA A 328 -11.84 13.40 9.69
N VAL A 329 -11.51 13.28 10.98
CA VAL A 329 -10.64 14.21 11.69
C VAL A 329 -9.28 13.56 11.95
N ASP A 330 -8.21 14.26 11.54
CA ASP A 330 -6.84 13.87 11.80
C ASP A 330 -6.56 13.65 13.30
N GLY A 331 -5.74 12.68 13.66
CA GLY A 331 -5.45 12.32 15.04
C GLY A 331 -6.59 11.62 15.80
N THR A 332 -7.71 11.24 15.14
CA THR A 332 -8.80 10.46 15.80
C THR A 332 -8.32 9.13 16.37
N THR A 333 -7.27 8.57 15.79
CA THR A 333 -6.63 7.31 16.16
C THR A 333 -5.17 7.55 16.52
N ASP A 334 -4.93 8.38 17.53
CA ASP A 334 -3.57 8.69 18.00
C ASP A 334 -2.75 7.44 18.23
N ARG A 335 -1.45 7.53 17.86
CA ARG A 335 -0.45 6.46 17.94
C ARG A 335 0.24 6.44 19.30
#